data_620477ef389fea171f9d906d24a32357
#
_entry.id   620477ef389fea171f9d906d24a32357
#
_cell.length_a   1.000
_cell.length_b   1.000
_cell.length_c   1.000
_cell.angle_alpha   90.00
_cell.angle_beta   90.00
_cell.angle_gamma   90.00
#
_symmetry.space_group_name_H-M   'P 1'
#
loop_
_entity.id
_entity.type
_entity.pdbx_description
1 polymer ?
#
loop_
_entity_poly.entity_id
_entity_poly.type
_entity_poly.pdbx_seq_one_letter_code
_entity_poly.pdbx_strand_id
1 'polypeptide(L)'
;IKDAYRRLIKPSIITETLAAAKAKADDAAINLFADNARQLLLAPPLGHKRVMAIDPGFRTGCKIVCLDEQGSLLCHDVIFPHPPNNDFHRSAFKVSTLINKFKIEAIAVGNGTAARETEKFLAQARLNISVPVISVNESGASIYSASEIARKEFPNEDITVRGAVSIGRRLIDPLAELVKIDPKSIGVGQYQHDVDQSKLKEALTYTVESCVNTVGVDVNSASCELLSYVSGIGQALA
;
A
#
# COMPACT_ATOMS: atom_id res chain seq x y z
N ILE A 1 27.17 35.74 -38.60
CA ILE A 1 25.77 35.26 -38.53
C ILE A 1 25.74 33.75 -38.37
N LYS A 2 26.36 32.94 -39.25
CA LYS A 2 26.34 31.47 -39.16
C LYS A 2 26.95 30.96 -37.82
N ASP A 3 28.02 31.56 -37.35
CA ASP A 3 28.69 31.20 -36.13
C ASP A 3 27.82 31.53 -34.89
N ALA A 4 27.24 32.73 -34.82
CA ALA A 4 26.33 33.13 -33.77
C ALA A 4 25.09 32.20 -33.72
N TYR A 5 24.54 31.82 -34.86
CA TYR A 5 23.44 30.87 -34.92
C TYR A 5 23.82 29.51 -34.32
N ARG A 6 24.97 28.95 -34.72
CA ARG A 6 25.39 27.61 -34.27
C ARG A 6 25.77 27.54 -32.79
N ARG A 7 26.42 28.59 -32.27
CA ARG A 7 26.96 28.57 -30.90
C ARG A 7 26.01 29.15 -29.86
N LEU A 8 25.15 30.07 -30.22
CA LEU A 8 24.30 30.78 -29.30
C LEU A 8 22.80 30.47 -29.51
N ILE A 9 22.28 30.72 -30.70
CA ILE A 9 20.83 30.65 -30.91
C ILE A 9 20.33 29.22 -30.95
N LYS A 10 20.94 28.35 -31.74
CA LYS A 10 20.49 26.96 -31.90
C LYS A 10 20.53 26.18 -30.58
N PRO A 11 21.61 26.18 -29.77
CA PRO A 11 21.60 25.50 -28.48
C PRO A 11 20.57 26.06 -27.50
N SER A 12 20.41 27.38 -27.44
CA SER A 12 19.43 28.03 -26.56
C SER A 12 18.00 27.61 -26.91
N ILE A 13 17.62 27.68 -28.19
CA ILE A 13 16.29 27.28 -28.65
C ILE A 13 16.03 25.79 -28.39
N ILE A 14 17.01 24.92 -28.65
CA ILE A 14 16.88 23.49 -28.38
C ILE A 14 16.63 23.26 -26.90
N THR A 15 17.43 23.86 -26.03
CA THR A 15 17.28 23.70 -24.56
C THR A 15 15.92 24.21 -24.09
N GLU A 16 15.49 25.37 -24.53
CA GLU A 16 14.20 25.95 -24.17
C GLU A 16 13.03 25.08 -24.67
N THR A 17 13.09 24.61 -25.92
CA THR A 17 12.05 23.76 -26.51
C THR A 17 11.95 22.41 -25.77
N LEU A 18 13.09 21.79 -25.47
CA LEU A 18 13.12 20.52 -24.72
C LEU A 18 12.63 20.70 -23.28
N ALA A 19 13.00 21.80 -22.62
CA ALA A 19 12.52 22.10 -21.27
C ALA A 19 11.00 22.34 -21.25
N ALA A 20 10.47 23.05 -22.22
CA ALA A 20 9.03 23.26 -22.35
C ALA A 20 8.26 21.94 -22.63
N ALA A 21 8.81 21.11 -23.50
CA ALA A 21 8.24 19.80 -23.80
C ALA A 21 8.26 18.87 -22.57
N LYS A 22 9.38 18.88 -21.85
CA LYS A 22 9.50 18.11 -20.59
C LYS A 22 8.51 18.60 -19.54
N ALA A 23 8.40 19.88 -19.30
CA ALA A 23 7.45 20.43 -18.32
C ALA A 23 6.01 19.99 -18.61
N LYS A 24 5.60 20.04 -19.88
CA LYS A 24 4.28 19.59 -20.32
C LYS A 24 4.08 18.07 -20.09
N ALA A 25 5.12 17.27 -20.35
CA ALA A 25 5.08 15.82 -20.13
C ALA A 25 5.01 15.50 -18.62
N ASP A 26 5.77 16.23 -17.79
CA ASP A 26 5.75 16.08 -16.33
C ASP A 26 4.36 16.41 -15.76
N ASP A 27 3.75 17.50 -16.18
CA ASP A 27 2.41 17.87 -15.72
C ASP A 27 1.36 16.81 -16.11
N ALA A 28 1.42 16.26 -17.30
CA ALA A 28 0.53 15.18 -17.73
C ALA A 28 0.75 13.88 -16.92
N ALA A 29 2.00 13.52 -16.65
CA ALA A 29 2.35 12.35 -15.87
C ALA A 29 1.93 12.50 -14.40
N ILE A 30 2.14 13.68 -13.80
CA ILE A 30 1.75 13.97 -12.41
C ILE A 30 0.23 13.87 -12.24
N ASN A 31 -0.55 14.36 -13.19
CA ASN A 31 -2.01 14.21 -13.15
C ASN A 31 -2.43 12.73 -13.17
N LEU A 32 -1.81 11.92 -14.03
CA LEU A 32 -2.06 10.47 -14.06
C LEU A 32 -1.67 9.80 -12.74
N PHE A 33 -0.56 10.19 -12.13
CA PHE A 33 -0.12 9.64 -10.84
C PHE A 33 -1.09 10.04 -9.71
N ALA A 34 -1.61 11.26 -9.73
CA ALA A 34 -2.65 11.71 -8.81
C ALA A 34 -3.95 10.90 -8.94
N ASP A 35 -4.37 10.60 -10.18
CA ASP A 35 -5.53 9.75 -10.44
C ASP A 35 -5.31 8.30 -9.97
N ASN A 36 -4.13 7.75 -10.19
CA ASN A 36 -3.77 6.43 -9.68
C ASN A 36 -3.78 6.38 -8.15
N ALA A 37 -3.23 7.40 -7.49
CA ALA A 37 -3.28 7.52 -6.04
C ALA A 37 -4.74 7.58 -5.53
N ARG A 38 -5.58 8.38 -6.17
CA ARG A 38 -7.00 8.48 -5.85
C ARG A 38 -7.72 7.13 -5.93
N GLN A 39 -7.46 6.34 -6.98
CA GLN A 39 -8.04 5.01 -7.13
C GLN A 39 -7.62 4.04 -6.02
N LEU A 40 -6.37 4.12 -5.56
CA LEU A 40 -5.88 3.29 -4.45
C LEU A 40 -6.48 3.73 -3.11
N LEU A 41 -6.55 5.03 -2.85
CA LEU A 41 -7.10 5.61 -1.62
C LEU A 41 -8.61 5.37 -1.49
N LEU A 42 -9.34 5.46 -2.58
CA LEU A 42 -10.80 5.27 -2.65
C LEU A 42 -11.19 3.84 -3.08
N ALA A 43 -10.27 2.88 -3.02
CA ALA A 43 -10.62 1.48 -3.24
C ALA A 43 -11.72 1.06 -2.25
N PRO A 44 -12.71 0.24 -2.69
CA PRO A 44 -13.82 -0.15 -1.82
C PRO A 44 -13.32 -0.85 -0.55
N PRO A 45 -13.62 -0.34 0.65
CA PRO A 45 -13.23 -0.99 1.89
C PRO A 45 -14.04 -2.27 2.10
N LEU A 46 -13.41 -3.30 2.65
CA LEU A 46 -14.13 -4.51 3.10
C LEU A 46 -15.02 -4.21 4.30
N GLY A 47 -14.67 -3.17 5.06
CA GLY A 47 -15.33 -2.80 6.30
C GLY A 47 -14.96 -3.68 7.49
N HIS A 48 -15.76 -3.62 8.55
CA HIS A 48 -15.53 -4.31 9.83
C HIS A 48 -15.64 -5.83 9.72
N LYS A 49 -14.58 -6.47 9.21
CA LYS A 49 -14.47 -7.92 9.06
C LYS A 49 -13.14 -8.43 9.59
N ARG A 50 -13.15 -9.68 10.04
CA ARG A 50 -11.93 -10.37 10.48
C ARG A 50 -11.15 -10.84 9.27
N VAL A 51 -9.93 -10.34 9.13
CA VAL A 51 -9.07 -10.57 7.98
C VAL A 51 -7.83 -11.37 8.36
N MET A 52 -7.52 -12.38 7.55
CA MET A 52 -6.19 -12.97 7.54
C MET A 52 -5.39 -12.27 6.44
N ALA A 53 -4.25 -11.67 6.77
CA ALA A 53 -3.37 -11.13 5.76
C ALA A 53 -2.13 -11.99 5.60
N ILE A 54 -1.70 -12.15 4.36
CA ILE A 54 -0.52 -12.92 3.98
C ILE A 54 0.41 -11.99 3.21
N ASP A 55 1.62 -11.83 3.73
CA ASP A 55 2.75 -11.21 3.04
C ASP A 55 3.59 -12.34 2.40
N PRO A 56 3.51 -12.55 1.07
CA PRO A 56 4.11 -13.68 0.42
C PRO A 56 5.64 -13.61 0.39
N GLY A 57 6.31 -14.76 0.49
CA GLY A 57 7.76 -14.82 0.37
C GLY A 57 8.28 -16.24 0.18
N PHE A 58 9.30 -16.39 -0.69
CA PHE A 58 9.90 -17.71 -0.97
C PHE A 58 10.85 -18.17 0.13
N ARG A 59 11.91 -17.39 0.40
CA ARG A 59 12.99 -17.79 1.31
C ARG A 59 12.62 -17.65 2.79
N THR A 60 12.02 -16.56 3.15
CA THR A 60 11.68 -16.26 4.55
C THR A 60 10.29 -16.77 4.94
N GLY A 61 9.61 -17.46 4.02
CA GLY A 61 8.23 -17.91 4.18
C GLY A 61 7.20 -16.81 4.01
N CYS A 62 5.93 -17.19 3.91
CA CYS A 62 4.81 -16.28 3.88
C CYS A 62 4.43 -15.91 5.32
N LYS A 63 4.44 -14.63 5.65
CA LYS A 63 4.02 -14.12 6.96
C LYS A 63 2.50 -14.03 6.98
N ILE A 64 1.92 -14.58 8.03
CA ILE A 64 0.47 -14.55 8.24
C ILE A 64 0.18 -13.72 9.48
N VAL A 65 -0.82 -12.87 9.38
CA VAL A 65 -1.42 -12.20 10.52
C VAL A 65 -2.93 -12.38 10.49
N CYS A 66 -3.55 -12.51 11.66
CA CYS A 66 -5.00 -12.48 11.81
C CYS A 66 -5.37 -11.16 12.49
N LEU A 67 -6.30 -10.44 11.90
CA LEU A 67 -6.78 -9.15 12.37
C LEU A 67 -8.25 -9.27 12.80
N ASP A 68 -8.63 -8.53 13.82
CA ASP A 68 -10.03 -8.35 14.20
C ASP A 68 -10.75 -7.34 13.27
N GLU A 69 -12.00 -7.06 13.59
CA GLU A 69 -12.87 -6.16 12.84
C GLU A 69 -12.40 -4.69 12.84
N GLN A 70 -11.53 -4.33 13.77
CA GLN A 70 -10.90 -3.01 13.90
C GLN A 70 -9.48 -2.96 13.32
N GLY A 71 -9.00 -4.08 12.77
CA GLY A 71 -7.63 -4.19 12.24
C GLY A 71 -6.56 -4.35 13.34
N SER A 72 -6.95 -4.75 14.56
CA SER A 72 -6.00 -5.07 15.62
C SER A 72 -5.43 -6.48 15.45
N LEU A 73 -4.16 -6.66 15.78
CA LEU A 73 -3.46 -7.92 15.62
C LEU A 73 -3.92 -8.94 16.67
N LEU A 74 -4.49 -10.06 16.23
CA LEU A 74 -4.90 -11.18 17.07
C LEU A 74 -3.80 -12.23 17.20
N CYS A 75 -3.12 -12.54 16.11
CA CYS A 75 -1.97 -13.43 16.10
C CYS A 75 -1.16 -13.26 14.80
N HIS A 76 0.07 -13.71 14.84
CA HIS A 76 0.93 -13.86 13.66
C HIS A 76 1.57 -15.24 13.60
N ASP A 77 1.95 -15.68 12.41
CA ASP A 77 2.64 -16.94 12.16
C ASP A 77 3.37 -16.90 10.80
N VAL A 78 4.14 -17.93 10.51
CA VAL A 78 4.84 -18.10 9.25
C VAL A 78 4.53 -19.47 8.66
N ILE A 79 4.30 -19.52 7.35
CA ILE A 79 4.15 -20.76 6.59
C ILE A 79 5.16 -20.83 5.43
N PHE A 80 5.48 -22.03 5.00
CA PHE A 80 6.46 -22.29 3.94
C PHE A 80 5.88 -23.18 2.83
N PRO A 81 4.80 -22.75 2.13
CA PRO A 81 4.16 -23.58 1.12
C PRO A 81 4.96 -23.73 -0.18
N HIS A 82 5.97 -22.87 -0.38
CA HIS A 82 6.74 -22.76 -1.62
C HIS A 82 8.16 -23.34 -1.49
N PRO A 83 8.87 -23.60 -2.62
CA PRO A 83 10.29 -23.90 -2.60
C PRO A 83 11.10 -22.84 -1.86
N PRO A 84 12.21 -23.22 -1.16
CA PRO A 84 12.78 -24.57 -1.10
C PRO A 84 12.09 -25.54 -0.14
N ASN A 85 11.26 -25.08 0.80
CA ASN A 85 10.73 -25.91 1.88
C ASN A 85 9.56 -26.80 1.42
N ASN A 86 8.69 -26.32 0.52
CA ASN A 86 7.54 -27.06 -0.02
C ASN A 86 6.63 -27.75 1.03
N ASP A 87 6.43 -27.10 2.18
CA ASP A 87 5.64 -27.65 3.29
C ASP A 87 4.14 -27.36 3.10
N PHE A 88 3.59 -27.90 1.98
CA PHE A 88 2.22 -27.64 1.55
C PHE A 88 1.18 -28.07 2.60
N HIS A 89 1.24 -29.33 3.04
CA HIS A 89 0.20 -29.90 3.92
C HIS A 89 0.16 -29.23 5.28
N ARG A 90 1.31 -29.00 5.89
CA ARG A 90 1.41 -28.31 7.18
C ARG A 90 0.96 -26.86 7.07
N SER A 91 1.33 -26.18 5.99
CA SER A 91 0.90 -24.82 5.70
C SER A 91 -0.62 -24.73 5.52
N ALA A 92 -1.22 -25.64 4.76
CA ALA A 92 -2.67 -25.71 4.56
C ALA A 92 -3.43 -25.99 5.87
N PHE A 93 -2.94 -26.95 6.67
CA PHE A 93 -3.52 -27.23 7.98
C PHE A 93 -3.47 -26.02 8.91
N LYS A 94 -2.33 -25.33 8.97
CA LYS A 94 -2.15 -24.10 9.78
C LYS A 94 -3.12 -23.01 9.37
N VAL A 95 -3.22 -22.71 8.06
CA VAL A 95 -4.16 -21.71 7.53
C VAL A 95 -5.60 -22.07 7.89
N SER A 96 -6.03 -23.32 7.67
CA SER A 96 -7.36 -23.80 8.03
C SER A 96 -7.65 -23.66 9.53
N THR A 97 -6.68 -24.00 10.37
CA THR A 97 -6.80 -23.88 11.83
C THR A 97 -6.98 -22.41 12.26
N LEU A 98 -6.20 -21.50 11.70
CA LEU A 98 -6.28 -20.06 12.01
C LEU A 98 -7.61 -19.47 11.54
N ILE A 99 -8.09 -19.81 10.34
CA ILE A 99 -9.39 -19.38 9.81
C ILE A 99 -10.51 -19.77 10.79
N ASN A 100 -10.54 -21.02 11.21
CA ASN A 100 -11.57 -21.51 12.13
C ASN A 100 -11.47 -20.88 13.52
N LYS A 101 -10.24 -20.80 14.07
CA LYS A 101 -9.99 -20.27 15.42
C LYS A 101 -10.40 -18.80 15.53
N PHE A 102 -10.04 -17.98 14.56
CA PHE A 102 -10.29 -16.54 14.59
C PHE A 102 -11.52 -16.12 13.79
N LYS A 103 -12.26 -17.08 13.21
CA LYS A 103 -13.47 -16.83 12.40
C LYS A 103 -13.19 -15.83 11.27
N ILE A 104 -12.13 -16.08 10.52
CA ILE A 104 -11.70 -15.21 9.42
C ILE A 104 -12.76 -15.21 8.31
N GLU A 105 -13.09 -14.02 7.83
CA GLU A 105 -14.12 -13.78 6.80
C GLU A 105 -13.52 -13.44 5.43
N ALA A 106 -12.26 -12.99 5.37
CA ALA A 106 -11.55 -12.73 4.11
C ALA A 106 -10.04 -12.96 4.28
N ILE A 107 -9.36 -13.28 3.19
CA ILE A 107 -7.91 -13.41 3.14
C ILE A 107 -7.37 -12.34 2.21
N ALA A 108 -6.49 -11.46 2.73
CA ALA A 108 -5.73 -10.49 1.96
C ALA A 108 -4.39 -11.10 1.58
N VAL A 109 -4.01 -11.05 0.30
CA VAL A 109 -2.69 -11.50 -0.17
C VAL A 109 -1.98 -10.31 -0.82
N GLY A 110 -0.79 -9.97 -0.33
CA GLY A 110 0.06 -8.96 -0.95
C GLY A 110 0.40 -9.33 -2.40
N ASN A 111 0.38 -8.35 -3.31
CA ASN A 111 0.56 -8.58 -4.75
C ASN A 111 2.01 -8.56 -5.23
N GLY A 112 2.98 -8.66 -4.34
CA GLY A 112 4.41 -8.67 -4.66
C GLY A 112 4.98 -10.03 -5.03
N THR A 113 6.20 -10.28 -4.55
CA THR A 113 6.93 -11.52 -4.83
C THR A 113 6.17 -12.73 -4.26
N ALA A 114 6.06 -13.82 -5.03
CA ALA A 114 5.36 -15.07 -4.67
C ALA A 114 3.83 -14.93 -4.47
N ALA A 115 3.21 -13.82 -4.85
CA ALA A 115 1.76 -13.61 -4.74
C ALA A 115 0.96 -14.69 -5.49
N ARG A 116 1.28 -14.90 -6.78
CA ARG A 116 0.58 -15.86 -7.64
C ARG A 116 0.70 -17.31 -7.12
N GLU A 117 1.86 -17.67 -6.61
CA GLU A 117 2.12 -18.98 -6.00
C GLU A 117 1.31 -19.15 -4.73
N THR A 118 1.21 -18.09 -3.92
CA THR A 118 0.41 -18.09 -2.68
C THR A 118 -1.07 -18.16 -2.97
N GLU A 119 -1.59 -17.45 -3.96
CA GLU A 119 -2.99 -17.58 -4.41
C GLU A 119 -3.29 -19.02 -4.92
N LYS A 120 -2.38 -19.61 -5.73
CA LYS A 120 -2.50 -21.00 -6.17
C LYS A 120 -2.48 -21.97 -5.00
N PHE A 121 -1.58 -21.76 -4.03
CA PHE A 121 -1.53 -22.58 -2.81
C PHE A 121 -2.86 -22.53 -2.07
N LEU A 122 -3.42 -21.34 -1.83
CA LEU A 122 -4.71 -21.19 -1.14
C LEU A 122 -5.87 -21.87 -1.89
N ALA A 123 -5.90 -21.74 -3.22
CA ALA A 123 -6.90 -22.41 -4.05
C ALA A 123 -6.78 -23.94 -4.00
N GLN A 124 -5.56 -24.49 -3.98
CA GLN A 124 -5.30 -25.92 -3.91
C GLN A 124 -5.48 -26.51 -2.50
N ALA A 125 -5.30 -25.70 -1.48
CA ALA A 125 -5.41 -26.12 -0.08
C ALA A 125 -6.82 -26.61 0.30
N ARG A 126 -7.82 -26.44 -0.60
CA ARG A 126 -9.23 -26.85 -0.39
C ARG A 126 -9.68 -26.53 1.03
N LEU A 127 -9.46 -25.28 1.42
CA LEU A 127 -9.92 -24.81 2.72
C LEU A 127 -11.41 -25.13 2.80
N ASN A 128 -11.82 -25.91 3.78
CA ASN A 128 -13.23 -26.39 3.94
C ASN A 128 -14.24 -25.25 4.16
N ILE A 129 -13.80 -24.01 3.98
CA ILE A 129 -14.54 -22.79 4.24
C ILE A 129 -14.38 -21.90 2.99
N SER A 130 -15.51 -21.42 2.45
CA SER A 130 -15.53 -20.47 1.34
C SER A 130 -15.18 -19.07 1.84
N VAL A 131 -13.89 -18.82 2.09
CA VAL A 131 -13.40 -17.49 2.46
C VAL A 131 -12.80 -16.84 1.21
N PRO A 132 -13.26 -15.64 0.81
CA PRO A 132 -12.72 -14.95 -0.37
C PRO A 132 -11.24 -14.60 -0.18
N VAL A 133 -10.45 -14.84 -1.23
CA VAL A 133 -9.04 -14.45 -1.32
C VAL A 133 -8.94 -13.22 -2.19
N ILE A 134 -8.39 -12.13 -1.67
CA ILE A 134 -8.35 -10.83 -2.31
C ILE A 134 -6.90 -10.38 -2.42
N SER A 135 -6.47 -10.06 -3.65
CA SER A 135 -5.15 -9.48 -3.89
C SER A 135 -5.13 -8.02 -3.47
N VAL A 136 -4.14 -7.63 -2.69
CA VAL A 136 -3.99 -6.29 -2.12
C VAL A 136 -2.68 -5.68 -2.58
N ASN A 137 -2.72 -4.42 -3.01
CA ASN A 137 -1.52 -3.68 -3.36
C ASN A 137 -0.65 -3.46 -2.12
N GLU A 138 0.56 -4.02 -2.12
CA GLU A 138 1.51 -3.91 -1.01
C GLU A 138 2.53 -2.78 -1.15
N SER A 139 2.45 -1.96 -2.22
CA SER A 139 3.38 -0.84 -2.43
C SER A 139 3.44 0.06 -1.19
N GLY A 140 4.65 0.34 -0.73
CA GLY A 140 4.87 1.13 0.49
C GLY A 140 4.59 0.41 1.83
N ALA A 141 4.16 -0.87 1.84
CA ALA A 141 3.98 -1.61 3.10
C ALA A 141 5.31 -1.77 3.86
N SER A 142 6.43 -1.94 3.16
CA SER A 142 7.78 -1.95 3.74
C SER A 142 8.17 -0.60 4.33
N ILE A 143 7.73 0.52 3.72
CA ILE A 143 7.96 1.87 4.24
C ILE A 143 7.19 2.06 5.55
N TYR A 144 5.89 1.70 5.57
CA TYR A 144 5.11 1.71 6.79
C TYR A 144 5.75 0.86 7.89
N SER A 145 6.12 -0.39 7.60
CA SER A 145 6.65 -1.31 8.61
C SER A 145 7.93 -0.81 9.30
N ALA A 146 8.74 -0.01 8.59
CA ALA A 146 9.96 0.62 9.13
C ALA A 146 9.68 1.99 9.80
N SER A 147 8.50 2.57 9.65
CA SER A 147 8.16 3.90 10.13
C SER A 147 8.09 3.99 11.66
N GLU A 148 8.14 5.21 12.18
CA GLU A 148 7.94 5.48 13.60
C GLU A 148 6.49 5.18 14.02
N ILE A 149 5.53 5.42 13.13
CA ILE A 149 4.10 5.12 13.34
C ILE A 149 3.93 3.63 13.61
N ALA A 150 4.45 2.77 12.73
CA ALA A 150 4.35 1.32 12.89
C ALA A 150 5.07 0.82 14.15
N ARG A 151 6.18 1.45 14.57
CA ARG A 151 6.86 1.12 15.82
C ARG A 151 6.05 1.50 17.06
N LYS A 152 5.32 2.60 17.00
CA LYS A 152 4.41 3.02 18.10
C LYS A 152 3.19 2.12 18.18
N GLU A 153 2.58 1.76 17.04
CA GLU A 153 1.42 0.87 16.99
C GLU A 153 1.77 -0.57 17.42
N PHE A 154 2.94 -1.07 17.05
CA PHE A 154 3.39 -2.44 17.28
C PHE A 154 4.83 -2.48 17.83
N PRO A 155 5.08 -2.02 19.05
CA PRO A 155 6.44 -1.90 19.59
C PRO A 155 7.16 -3.24 19.76
N ASN A 156 6.42 -4.32 19.99
CA ASN A 156 6.95 -5.67 20.26
C ASN A 156 6.96 -6.58 19.01
N GLU A 157 6.46 -6.09 17.85
CA GLU A 157 6.34 -6.90 16.66
C GLU A 157 7.52 -6.68 15.71
N ASP A 158 7.87 -7.74 14.98
CA ASP A 158 8.89 -7.68 13.93
C ASP A 158 8.43 -6.83 12.73
N ILE A 159 9.38 -6.26 12.00
CA ILE A 159 9.12 -5.44 10.82
C ILE A 159 8.27 -6.17 9.76
N THR A 160 8.47 -7.49 9.62
CA THR A 160 7.72 -8.30 8.64
C THR A 160 6.26 -8.51 9.08
N VAL A 161 6.00 -8.63 10.38
CA VAL A 161 4.66 -8.70 10.95
C VAL A 161 3.92 -7.38 10.73
N ARG A 162 4.58 -6.24 10.98
CA ARG A 162 4.01 -4.91 10.72
C ARG A 162 3.63 -4.72 9.25
N GLY A 163 4.47 -5.22 8.32
CA GLY A 163 4.16 -5.21 6.89
C GLY A 163 2.91 -6.01 6.55
N ALA A 164 2.79 -7.23 7.07
CA ALA A 164 1.62 -8.07 6.88
C ALA A 164 0.34 -7.45 7.48
N VAL A 165 0.44 -6.79 8.65
CA VAL A 165 -0.69 -6.04 9.25
C VAL A 165 -1.15 -4.93 8.30
N SER A 166 -0.22 -4.16 7.73
CA SER A 166 -0.58 -3.10 6.78
C SER A 166 -1.33 -3.65 5.56
N ILE A 167 -0.90 -4.80 5.00
CA ILE A 167 -1.61 -5.45 3.89
C ILE A 167 -3.05 -5.78 4.28
N GLY A 168 -3.27 -6.33 5.48
CA GLY A 168 -4.62 -6.65 5.96
C GLY A 168 -5.49 -5.41 6.21
N ARG A 169 -4.93 -4.38 6.81
CA ARG A 169 -5.64 -3.12 7.08
C ARG A 169 -6.02 -2.37 5.80
N ARG A 170 -5.20 -2.46 4.74
CA ARG A 170 -5.56 -1.91 3.42
C ARG A 170 -6.78 -2.59 2.81
N LEU A 171 -7.06 -3.83 3.15
CA LEU A 171 -8.30 -4.48 2.72
C LEU A 171 -9.49 -4.01 3.57
N ILE A 172 -9.30 -3.80 4.87
CA ILE A 172 -10.35 -3.33 5.79
C ILE A 172 -10.73 -1.88 5.46
N ASP A 173 -9.75 -0.98 5.43
CA ASP A 173 -9.90 0.45 5.09
C ASP A 173 -8.62 0.97 4.41
N PRO A 174 -8.61 1.04 3.07
CA PRO A 174 -7.46 1.50 2.30
C PRO A 174 -7.04 2.93 2.66
N LEU A 175 -8.02 3.83 2.82
CA LEU A 175 -7.75 5.25 3.08
C LEU A 175 -7.08 5.43 4.44
N ALA A 176 -7.65 4.87 5.50
CA ALA A 176 -7.13 4.99 6.86
C ALA A 176 -5.72 4.41 7.00
N GLU A 177 -5.37 3.39 6.23
CA GLU A 177 -4.03 2.80 6.30
C GLU A 177 -3.03 3.53 5.40
N LEU A 178 -3.40 3.90 4.17
CA LEU A 178 -2.48 4.52 3.21
C LEU A 178 -2.04 5.94 3.59
N VAL A 179 -2.86 6.68 4.34
CA VAL A 179 -2.48 8.03 4.83
C VAL A 179 -1.33 8.03 5.84
N LYS A 180 -0.98 6.87 6.41
CA LYS A 180 0.12 6.70 7.37
C LYS A 180 1.52 6.75 6.73
N ILE A 181 1.60 6.71 5.41
CA ILE A 181 2.85 6.78 4.67
C ILE A 181 2.88 8.01 3.76
N ASP A 182 4.09 8.46 3.41
CA ASP A 182 4.24 9.51 2.41
C ASP A 182 3.54 9.09 1.10
N PRO A 183 2.64 9.90 0.54
CA PRO A 183 1.92 9.58 -0.68
C PRO A 183 2.83 9.19 -1.86
N LYS A 184 4.05 9.71 -1.93
CA LYS A 184 5.06 9.31 -2.91
C LYS A 184 5.51 7.85 -2.77
N SER A 185 5.33 7.27 -1.58
CA SER A 185 5.69 5.87 -1.29
C SER A 185 4.61 4.86 -1.67
N ILE A 186 3.42 5.31 -2.06
CA ILE A 186 2.31 4.44 -2.45
C ILE A 186 2.57 3.71 -3.78
N GLY A 187 3.51 4.19 -4.61
CA GLY A 187 3.84 3.56 -5.89
C GLY A 187 2.77 3.81 -6.96
N VAL A 188 2.57 5.08 -7.30
CA VAL A 188 1.51 5.54 -8.22
C VAL A 188 1.88 5.47 -9.69
N GLY A 189 3.15 5.22 -10.01
CA GLY A 189 3.60 5.09 -11.39
C GLY A 189 5.07 4.70 -11.54
N GLN A 190 5.40 4.02 -12.63
CA GLN A 190 6.74 3.48 -12.88
C GLN A 190 7.82 4.57 -12.97
N TYR A 191 7.49 5.73 -13.55
CA TYR A 191 8.40 6.84 -13.79
C TYR A 191 8.17 8.04 -12.87
N GLN A 192 7.59 7.81 -11.70
CA GLN A 192 7.32 8.90 -10.74
C GLN A 192 8.60 9.62 -10.27
N HIS A 193 9.77 9.01 -10.39
CA HIS A 193 11.06 9.61 -10.02
C HIS A 193 11.62 10.55 -11.09
N ASP A 194 11.12 10.48 -12.32
CA ASP A 194 11.62 11.24 -13.46
C ASP A 194 10.94 12.59 -13.66
N VAL A 195 9.83 12.84 -12.96
CA VAL A 195 9.09 14.10 -13.01
C VAL A 195 9.56 15.09 -11.92
N ASP A 196 9.09 16.34 -12.00
CA ASP A 196 9.32 17.34 -10.95
C ASP A 196 8.79 16.86 -9.60
N GLN A 197 9.71 16.62 -8.65
CA GLN A 197 9.40 16.01 -7.34
C GLN A 197 8.62 16.93 -6.42
N SER A 198 8.76 18.25 -6.57
CA SER A 198 8.02 19.22 -5.78
C SER A 198 6.55 19.27 -6.22
N LYS A 199 6.33 19.38 -7.53
CA LYS A 199 4.98 19.33 -8.12
C LYS A 199 4.29 17.99 -7.84
N LEU A 200 5.01 16.87 -7.94
CA LEU A 200 4.47 15.55 -7.62
C LEU A 200 4.01 15.48 -6.16
N LYS A 201 4.85 15.93 -5.23
CA LYS A 201 4.50 15.93 -3.80
C LYS A 201 3.25 16.77 -3.53
N GLU A 202 3.19 17.97 -4.09
CA GLU A 202 2.04 18.88 -3.94
C GLU A 202 0.75 18.23 -4.48
N ALA A 203 0.79 17.70 -5.71
CA ALA A 203 -0.36 17.07 -6.34
C ALA A 203 -0.85 15.83 -5.54
N LEU A 204 0.07 14.99 -5.06
CA LEU A 204 -0.29 13.81 -4.27
C LEU A 204 -0.84 14.19 -2.89
N THR A 205 -0.26 15.19 -2.21
CA THR A 205 -0.78 15.68 -0.93
C THR A 205 -2.20 16.23 -1.10
N TYR A 206 -2.43 17.05 -2.10
CA TYR A 206 -3.76 17.56 -2.43
C TYR A 206 -4.77 16.42 -2.73
N THR A 207 -4.30 15.37 -3.41
CA THR A 207 -5.13 14.19 -3.71
C THR A 207 -5.56 13.48 -2.43
N VAL A 208 -4.65 13.27 -1.48
CA VAL A 208 -4.98 12.67 -0.18
C VAL A 208 -5.98 13.52 0.58
N GLU A 209 -5.73 14.81 0.72
CA GLU A 209 -6.64 15.75 1.38
C GLU A 209 -8.03 15.73 0.74
N SER A 210 -8.09 15.78 -0.59
CA SER A 210 -9.35 15.69 -1.35
C SER A 210 -10.10 14.38 -1.08
N CYS A 211 -9.40 13.24 -1.06
CA CYS A 211 -10.02 11.95 -0.77
C CYS A 211 -10.59 11.90 0.66
N VAL A 212 -9.79 12.30 1.65
CA VAL A 212 -10.21 12.31 3.06
C VAL A 212 -11.44 13.20 3.28
N ASN A 213 -11.44 14.41 2.73
CA ASN A 213 -12.55 15.34 2.88
C ASN A 213 -13.81 14.93 2.07
N THR A 214 -13.64 14.13 1.01
CA THR A 214 -14.77 13.61 0.23
C THR A 214 -15.47 12.44 0.95
N VAL A 215 -14.69 11.53 1.54
CA VAL A 215 -15.21 10.37 2.27
C VAL A 215 -15.76 10.77 3.64
N GLY A 216 -15.11 11.72 4.29
CA GLY A 216 -15.34 12.05 5.70
C GLY A 216 -14.62 11.11 6.66
N VAL A 217 -14.52 11.51 7.91
CA VAL A 217 -13.76 10.79 8.94
C VAL A 217 -14.58 10.68 10.22
N ASP A 218 -14.65 9.48 10.79
CA ASP A 218 -15.19 9.29 12.13
C ASP A 218 -14.15 9.67 13.18
N VAL A 219 -14.39 10.77 13.86
CA VAL A 219 -13.49 11.36 14.87
C VAL A 219 -13.18 10.40 16.03
N ASN A 220 -14.09 9.47 16.34
CA ASN A 220 -13.93 8.55 17.48
C ASN A 220 -12.99 7.37 17.17
N SER A 221 -12.79 7.05 15.90
CA SER A 221 -12.00 5.88 15.45
C SER A 221 -10.80 6.22 14.59
N ALA A 222 -10.69 7.47 14.13
CA ALA A 222 -9.62 7.89 13.23
C ALA A 222 -8.27 8.02 13.93
N SER A 223 -7.20 7.65 13.20
CA SER A 223 -5.83 7.93 13.66
C SER A 223 -5.47 9.42 13.53
N CYS A 224 -4.47 9.88 14.30
CA CYS A 224 -3.95 11.24 14.17
C CYS A 224 -3.54 11.57 12.73
N GLU A 225 -2.95 10.60 12.03
CA GLU A 225 -2.51 10.76 10.64
C GLU A 225 -3.72 11.04 9.73
N LEU A 226 -4.82 10.30 9.88
CA LEU A 226 -6.03 10.51 9.09
C LEU A 226 -6.68 11.87 9.41
N LEU A 227 -6.79 12.20 10.70
CA LEU A 227 -7.33 13.48 11.15
C LEU A 227 -6.54 14.68 10.64
N SER A 228 -5.21 14.57 10.51
CA SER A 228 -4.36 15.66 10.04
C SER A 228 -4.65 16.12 8.61
N TYR A 229 -5.31 15.29 7.79
CA TYR A 229 -5.75 15.62 6.44
C TYR A 229 -7.17 16.21 6.38
N VAL A 230 -7.89 16.28 7.49
CA VAL A 230 -9.20 16.92 7.55
C VAL A 230 -9.03 18.44 7.51
N SER A 231 -9.76 19.11 6.62
CA SER A 231 -9.70 20.56 6.47
C SER A 231 -9.97 21.26 7.80
N GLY A 232 -9.02 22.08 8.23
CA GLY A 232 -9.10 22.83 9.50
C GLY A 232 -8.56 22.15 10.74
N ILE A 233 -8.20 20.85 10.68
CA ILE A 233 -7.66 20.14 11.86
C ILE A 233 -6.13 20.09 11.68
N GLY A 234 -5.35 20.05 10.91
CA GLY A 234 -3.89 20.00 10.87
C GLY A 234 -3.24 19.18 11.98
N GLN A 235 -1.95 18.90 11.87
CA GLN A 235 -1.19 18.03 12.78
C GLN A 235 -1.19 18.47 14.25
N ALA A 236 -1.40 19.75 14.53
CA ALA A 236 -1.37 20.27 15.91
C ALA A 236 -2.66 20.00 16.69
N LEU A 237 -3.77 19.76 15.98
CA LEU A 237 -5.08 19.49 16.58
C LEU A 237 -5.48 18.01 16.47
N ALA A 238 -4.87 17.26 15.56
CA ALA A 238 -5.07 15.82 15.39
C ALA A 238 -4.33 15.02 16.47
#